data_60912a4c86e3863137e1e438775a9dc3
#
_entry.id   60912a4c86e3863137e1e438775a9dc3
#
_cell.length_a   1.000
_cell.length_b   1.000
_cell.length_c   1.000
_cell.angle_alpha   90.00
_cell.angle_beta   90.00
_cell.angle_gamma   90.00
#
_symmetry.space_group_name_H-M   'P 1'
#
loop_
_entity.id
_entity.type
_entity.pdbx_description
1 polymer ?
#
loop_
_entity_poly.entity_id
_entity_poly.type
_entity_poly.pdbx_seq_one_letter_code
_entity_poly.pdbx_strand_id
1 'polypeptide(L)'
;MTPSIWPKRAIWSDPAKRMITADAFLETARARGFDFYCGVPCSFLTPLINRVISDSKLNYVGAASEGEAVAIAAGAWLAGRKSVVMCQNSGLGNMINPLTSLNWPFRIPCLVIVTWRGQPGLKDEPQHELMGEITGAMLDVIRVPHAPFPAEENQIENALEIADAHMAESGLPSALIMQKGAVEMAPLNQPAPPVPPPGALDDRTTGGVQPARAAALEAVLALAPEAAAIIATTGKTGRELFTLNDRPQQLYQVGSMGCAGAMGLGVALNTTRPVIVIDGDGAALMKMGALATIGAYAPENLVHLILDNGVHDSTGGQATVSPAVSFAATAQACGYRTSYLCDTLAGFNDCLRAALAGPKPSLIHLRMAPGSLSPLGRPTVKPAEVARRFQDFLAS
;
A
#
# COMPACT_ATOMS: atom_id res chain seq x y z
N MET A 1 28.14 -1.19 4.59
CA MET A 1 27.88 -0.52 3.30
C MET A 1 27.48 -1.60 2.31
N THR A 2 26.27 -1.59 1.80
CA THR A 2 25.86 -2.46 0.69
C THR A 2 26.64 -2.03 -0.55
N PRO A 3 27.30 -2.94 -1.29
CA PRO A 3 27.95 -2.57 -2.54
C PRO A 3 26.88 -2.01 -3.49
N SER A 4 27.19 -0.90 -4.16
CA SER A 4 26.33 -0.35 -5.20
C SER A 4 26.15 -1.41 -6.30
N ILE A 5 24.91 -1.77 -6.61
CA ILE A 5 24.58 -2.64 -7.76
C ILE A 5 24.78 -1.91 -9.09
N TRP A 6 24.91 -0.59 -9.04
CA TRP A 6 25.07 0.28 -10.19
C TRP A 6 26.56 0.56 -10.46
N PRO A 7 26.96 0.72 -11.73
CA PRO A 7 28.34 1.09 -12.08
C PRO A 7 28.76 2.37 -11.34
N LYS A 8 29.96 2.39 -10.79
CA LYS A 8 30.52 3.52 -10.01
C LYS A 8 30.59 4.88 -10.75
N ARG A 9 30.27 4.94 -12.02
CA ARG A 9 30.13 6.14 -12.83
C ARG A 9 28.72 6.18 -13.46
N ALA A 10 27.68 6.37 -12.63
CA ALA A 10 26.43 6.88 -13.15
C ALA A 10 26.67 8.31 -13.62
N ILE A 11 26.72 8.53 -14.94
CA ILE A 11 26.91 9.85 -15.52
C ILE A 11 25.59 10.61 -15.38
N TRP A 12 25.55 11.58 -14.49
CA TRP A 12 24.46 12.55 -14.46
C TRP A 12 24.52 13.36 -15.76
N SER A 13 23.57 13.18 -16.66
CA SER A 13 23.54 13.90 -17.94
C SER A 13 23.23 15.37 -17.74
N ASP A 14 23.76 16.22 -18.64
CA ASP A 14 23.37 17.61 -18.77
C ASP A 14 21.86 17.67 -19.12
N PRO A 15 21.00 18.33 -18.28
CA PRO A 15 19.56 18.41 -18.51
C PRO A 15 19.19 19.06 -19.86
N ALA A 16 20.13 19.76 -20.49
CA ALA A 16 19.90 20.50 -21.72
C ALA A 16 19.93 19.65 -23.00
N LYS A 17 20.24 18.34 -22.94
CA LYS A 17 20.65 17.65 -24.16
C LYS A 17 19.78 16.50 -24.67
N ARG A 18 19.03 15.76 -23.85
CA ARG A 18 18.17 14.66 -24.39
C ARG A 18 17.03 14.34 -23.42
N MET A 19 15.86 14.16 -23.96
CA MET A 19 14.66 13.63 -23.30
C MET A 19 14.31 12.31 -23.94
N ILE A 20 13.85 11.33 -23.16
CA ILE A 20 13.27 10.13 -23.69
C ILE A 20 11.77 10.31 -23.88
N THR A 21 11.13 9.52 -24.72
CA THR A 21 9.68 9.47 -24.78
C THR A 21 9.12 8.65 -23.61
N ALA A 22 7.94 9.01 -23.11
CA ALA A 22 7.27 8.21 -22.10
C ALA A 22 6.97 6.79 -22.62
N ASP A 23 6.63 6.66 -23.91
CA ASP A 23 6.35 5.38 -24.55
C ASP A 23 7.59 4.45 -24.55
N ALA A 24 8.77 4.96 -24.90
CA ALA A 24 9.99 4.16 -24.90
C ALA A 24 10.29 3.56 -23.52
N PHE A 25 10.12 4.34 -22.46
CA PHE A 25 10.31 3.83 -21.10
C PHE A 25 9.23 2.81 -20.70
N LEU A 26 7.96 3.15 -20.90
CA LEU A 26 6.83 2.33 -20.45
C LEU A 26 6.70 1.02 -21.24
N GLU A 27 6.98 1.01 -22.53
CA GLU A 27 6.97 -0.22 -23.32
C GLU A 27 8.08 -1.17 -22.90
N THR A 28 9.29 -0.65 -22.66
CA THR A 28 10.41 -1.44 -22.15
C THR A 28 10.12 -1.97 -20.76
N ALA A 29 9.57 -1.16 -19.86
CA ALA A 29 9.17 -1.58 -18.53
C ALA A 29 8.07 -2.65 -18.58
N ARG A 30 7.05 -2.48 -19.43
CA ARG A 30 5.97 -3.44 -19.62
C ARG A 30 6.46 -4.77 -20.20
N ALA A 31 7.42 -4.76 -21.12
CA ALA A 31 8.04 -5.98 -21.64
C ALA A 31 8.75 -6.79 -20.55
N ARG A 32 9.17 -6.16 -19.44
CA ARG A 32 9.72 -6.78 -18.23
C ARG A 32 8.66 -7.10 -17.16
N GLY A 33 7.38 -6.83 -17.44
CA GLY A 33 6.25 -7.14 -16.57
C GLY A 33 5.85 -6.02 -15.62
N PHE A 34 6.43 -4.81 -15.70
CA PHE A 34 5.99 -3.65 -14.92
C PHE A 34 4.76 -3.02 -15.56
N ASP A 35 3.59 -3.34 -15.06
CA ASP A 35 2.31 -2.91 -15.59
C ASP A 35 1.36 -2.31 -14.54
N PHE A 36 1.78 -2.28 -13.27
CA PHE A 36 1.04 -1.68 -12.17
C PHE A 36 1.81 -0.50 -11.59
N TYR A 37 1.23 0.69 -11.69
CA TYR A 37 1.82 1.96 -11.25
C TYR A 37 0.97 2.58 -10.15
N CYS A 38 1.62 3.17 -9.16
CA CYS A 38 0.94 3.94 -8.13
C CYS A 38 1.83 5.09 -7.65
N GLY A 39 1.25 6.08 -7.01
CA GLY A 39 2.05 7.19 -6.51
C GLY A 39 1.27 8.44 -6.19
N VAL A 40 2.03 9.49 -5.90
CA VAL A 40 1.54 10.85 -5.71
C VAL A 40 2.13 11.73 -6.81
N PRO A 41 1.32 12.47 -7.57
CA PRO A 41 1.79 13.23 -8.72
C PRO A 41 2.85 14.28 -8.38
N CYS A 42 3.80 14.48 -9.29
CA CYS A 42 4.78 15.56 -9.28
C CYS A 42 4.93 16.10 -10.70
N SER A 43 5.21 17.39 -10.84
CA SER A 43 5.35 18.05 -12.15
C SER A 43 6.42 17.42 -13.05
N PHE A 44 7.50 16.86 -12.50
CA PHE A 44 8.53 16.16 -13.29
C PHE A 44 8.04 14.79 -13.78
N LEU A 45 7.09 14.16 -13.06
CA LEU A 45 6.48 12.87 -13.42
C LEU A 45 5.31 13.01 -14.38
N THR A 46 4.82 14.24 -14.63
CA THR A 46 3.62 14.48 -15.46
C THR A 46 3.64 13.67 -16.76
N PRO A 47 4.72 13.62 -17.56
CA PRO A 47 4.70 12.90 -18.81
C PRO A 47 4.48 11.37 -18.63
N LEU A 48 5.17 10.76 -17.65
CA LEU A 48 5.00 9.33 -17.37
C LEU A 48 3.61 9.03 -16.83
N ILE A 49 3.15 9.79 -15.83
CA ILE A 49 1.83 9.59 -15.22
C ILE A 49 0.72 9.76 -16.24
N ASN A 50 0.78 10.83 -17.06
CA ASN A 50 -0.19 11.07 -18.12
C ASN A 50 -0.27 9.89 -19.10
N ARG A 51 0.90 9.36 -19.49
CA ARG A 51 0.96 8.26 -20.45
C ARG A 51 0.50 6.94 -19.84
N VAL A 52 0.86 6.65 -18.57
CA VAL A 52 0.34 5.47 -17.83
C VAL A 52 -1.18 5.52 -17.74
N ILE A 53 -1.75 6.67 -17.35
CA ILE A 53 -3.21 6.83 -17.24
C ILE A 53 -3.91 6.68 -18.59
N SER A 54 -3.26 7.13 -19.67
CA SER A 54 -3.82 7.11 -21.04
C SER A 54 -3.67 5.75 -21.74
N ASP A 55 -2.95 4.79 -21.16
CA ASP A 55 -2.73 3.46 -21.74
C ASP A 55 -3.57 2.38 -21.04
N SER A 56 -4.55 1.83 -21.76
CA SER A 56 -5.44 0.78 -21.21
C SER A 56 -4.72 -0.53 -20.83
N LYS A 57 -3.45 -0.71 -21.24
CA LYS A 57 -2.63 -1.87 -20.88
C LYS A 57 -1.89 -1.71 -19.53
N LEU A 58 -1.93 -0.50 -18.98
CA LEU A 58 -1.29 -0.16 -17.72
C LEU A 58 -2.33 0.21 -16.66
N ASN A 59 -2.00 -0.04 -15.40
CA ASN A 59 -2.85 0.35 -14.28
C ASN A 59 -2.17 1.48 -13.51
N TYR A 60 -2.91 2.53 -13.18
CA TYR A 60 -2.46 3.61 -12.32
C TYR A 60 -3.37 3.76 -11.11
N VAL A 61 -2.78 3.78 -9.91
CA VAL A 61 -3.48 4.08 -8.66
C VAL A 61 -2.89 5.35 -8.05
N GLY A 62 -3.67 6.43 -8.05
CA GLY A 62 -3.34 7.65 -7.31
C GLY A 62 -3.57 7.43 -5.82
N ALA A 63 -2.53 7.54 -5.01
CA ALA A 63 -2.59 7.35 -3.57
C ALA A 63 -2.76 8.68 -2.83
N ALA A 64 -3.35 8.65 -1.63
CA ALA A 64 -3.48 9.82 -0.78
C ALA A 64 -2.15 10.22 -0.10
N SER A 65 -1.16 9.31 -0.07
CA SER A 65 0.21 9.59 0.40
C SER A 65 1.20 8.60 -0.20
N GLU A 66 2.50 8.97 -0.21
CA GLU A 66 3.55 8.13 -0.78
C GLU A 66 3.76 6.83 -0.01
N GLY A 67 3.60 6.87 1.30
CA GLY A 67 3.66 5.65 2.13
C GLY A 67 2.49 4.69 1.88
N GLU A 68 1.34 5.23 1.52
CA GLU A 68 0.18 4.45 1.05
C GLU A 68 0.49 3.82 -0.32
N ALA A 69 1.08 4.58 -1.25
CA ALA A 69 1.47 4.06 -2.56
C ALA A 69 2.40 2.85 -2.45
N VAL A 70 3.38 2.87 -1.54
CA VAL A 70 4.26 1.71 -1.28
C VAL A 70 3.45 0.51 -0.78
N ALA A 71 2.45 0.71 0.08
CA ALA A 71 1.61 -0.37 0.58
C ALA A 71 0.70 -0.95 -0.51
N ILE A 72 0.12 -0.10 -1.39
CA ILE A 72 -0.65 -0.54 -2.56
C ILE A 72 0.24 -1.37 -3.50
N ALA A 73 1.46 -0.89 -3.79
CA ALA A 73 2.44 -1.60 -4.60
C ALA A 73 2.80 -2.97 -4.00
N ALA A 74 2.97 -3.03 -2.67
CA ALA A 74 3.22 -4.29 -1.98
C ALA A 74 2.05 -5.27 -2.11
N GLY A 75 0.81 -4.79 -2.01
CA GLY A 75 -0.39 -5.60 -2.24
C GLY A 75 -0.48 -6.12 -3.68
N ALA A 76 -0.23 -5.27 -4.66
CA ALA A 76 -0.19 -5.67 -6.06
C ALA A 76 0.87 -6.76 -6.34
N TRP A 77 2.05 -6.62 -5.72
CA TRP A 77 3.09 -7.63 -5.81
C TRP A 77 2.69 -8.97 -5.17
N LEU A 78 2.03 -8.95 -4.02
CA LEU A 78 1.47 -10.16 -3.39
C LEU A 78 0.47 -10.86 -4.31
N ALA A 79 -0.24 -10.11 -5.14
CA ALA A 79 -1.14 -10.63 -6.17
C ALA A 79 -0.45 -10.88 -7.54
N GLY A 80 0.88 -10.98 -7.56
CA GLY A 80 1.66 -11.39 -8.72
C GLY A 80 2.04 -10.30 -9.72
N ARG A 81 1.84 -8.99 -9.38
CA ARG A 81 2.16 -7.87 -10.30
C ARG A 81 3.52 -7.27 -9.99
N LYS A 82 4.31 -6.95 -11.00
CA LYS A 82 5.46 -6.08 -10.83
C LYS A 82 5.00 -4.63 -10.75
N SER A 83 5.38 -3.93 -9.68
CA SER A 83 4.85 -2.60 -9.39
C SER A 83 5.92 -1.51 -9.46
N VAL A 84 5.47 -0.31 -9.84
CA VAL A 84 6.25 0.93 -9.88
C VAL A 84 5.60 1.96 -8.97
N VAL A 85 6.37 2.54 -8.05
CA VAL A 85 5.94 3.64 -7.19
C VAL A 85 6.57 4.93 -7.69
N MET A 86 5.75 5.94 -8.00
CA MET A 86 6.19 7.23 -8.51
C MET A 86 5.90 8.34 -7.50
N CYS A 87 6.90 9.14 -7.15
CA CYS A 87 6.72 10.25 -6.22
C CYS A 87 7.73 11.39 -6.42
N GLN A 88 7.43 12.53 -5.81
CA GLN A 88 8.40 13.58 -5.60
C GLN A 88 9.39 13.19 -4.49
N ASN A 89 10.65 13.65 -4.56
CA ASN A 89 11.63 13.35 -3.51
C ASN A 89 11.23 13.88 -2.12
N SER A 90 10.44 14.93 -2.01
CA SER A 90 9.88 15.37 -0.71
C SER A 90 8.97 14.30 -0.09
N GLY A 91 8.31 13.48 -0.91
CA GLY A 91 7.49 12.35 -0.46
C GLY A 91 8.30 11.13 -0.01
N LEU A 92 9.60 11.09 -0.30
CA LEU A 92 10.47 9.97 0.12
C LEU A 92 10.44 9.77 1.64
N GLY A 93 10.35 10.86 2.42
CA GLY A 93 10.20 10.80 3.87
C GLY A 93 8.99 9.97 4.33
N ASN A 94 7.86 10.07 3.62
CA ASN A 94 6.64 9.31 3.88
C ASN A 94 6.77 7.83 3.51
N MET A 95 7.72 7.47 2.64
CA MET A 95 7.96 6.11 2.17
C MET A 95 8.96 5.35 3.05
N ILE A 96 9.78 6.03 3.87
CA ILE A 96 10.84 5.41 4.68
C ILE A 96 10.26 4.28 5.54
N ASN A 97 9.17 4.53 6.27
CA ASN A 97 8.59 3.52 7.14
C ASN A 97 8.11 2.28 6.34
N PRO A 98 7.27 2.36 5.30
CA PRO A 98 6.86 1.17 4.57
C PRO A 98 8.02 0.49 3.81
N LEU A 99 8.98 1.21 3.27
CA LEU A 99 10.16 0.61 2.63
C LEU A 99 11.01 -0.21 3.61
N THR A 100 11.19 0.29 4.84
CA THR A 100 12.04 -0.34 5.86
C THR A 100 11.31 -1.34 6.75
N SER A 101 9.99 -1.16 6.98
CA SER A 101 9.22 -1.96 7.95
C SER A 101 8.10 -2.80 7.32
N LEU A 102 7.87 -2.68 5.99
CA LEU A 102 7.01 -3.55 5.21
C LEU A 102 7.82 -4.27 4.13
N ASN A 103 8.37 -3.55 3.14
CA ASN A 103 9.09 -4.18 2.03
C ASN A 103 10.32 -4.96 2.50
N TRP A 104 11.11 -4.40 3.41
CA TRP A 104 12.32 -5.06 3.90
C TRP A 104 12.07 -6.39 4.61
N PRO A 105 11.23 -6.50 5.66
CA PRO A 105 11.02 -7.75 6.37
C PRO A 105 10.28 -8.80 5.55
N PHE A 106 9.35 -8.39 4.69
CA PHE A 106 8.57 -9.31 3.85
C PHE A 106 9.26 -9.67 2.54
N ARG A 107 10.38 -9.02 2.21
CA ARG A 107 11.05 -9.19 0.91
C ARG A 107 10.11 -8.94 -0.25
N ILE A 108 9.48 -7.78 -0.25
CA ILE A 108 8.57 -7.33 -1.28
C ILE A 108 9.26 -6.25 -2.12
N PRO A 109 9.62 -6.55 -3.39
CA PRO A 109 10.25 -5.58 -4.27
C PRO A 109 9.23 -4.60 -4.87
N CYS A 110 9.70 -3.43 -5.23
CA CYS A 110 9.05 -2.50 -6.15
C CYS A 110 10.09 -1.60 -6.81
N LEU A 111 9.83 -1.14 -8.02
CA LEU A 111 10.63 -0.07 -8.63
C LEU A 111 10.14 1.28 -8.14
N VAL A 112 11.03 2.11 -7.59
CA VAL A 112 10.71 3.47 -7.15
C VAL A 112 11.25 4.46 -8.17
N ILE A 113 10.40 5.31 -8.73
CA ILE A 113 10.83 6.46 -9.54
C ILE A 113 10.60 7.70 -8.68
N VAL A 114 11.68 8.30 -8.20
CA VAL A 114 11.66 9.48 -7.35
C VAL A 114 12.24 10.68 -8.11
N THR A 115 11.51 11.81 -8.13
CA THR A 115 12.01 13.00 -8.83
C THR A 115 13.12 13.68 -8.03
N TRP A 116 14.02 14.38 -8.72
CA TRP A 116 15.08 15.16 -8.10
C TRP A 116 14.74 16.65 -8.09
N ARG A 117 13.71 17.04 -7.31
CA ARG A 117 13.42 18.45 -7.06
C ARG A 117 14.52 19.03 -6.18
N GLY A 118 14.91 20.27 -6.43
CA GLY A 118 16.01 20.92 -5.72
C GLY A 118 17.39 20.35 -6.08
N GLN A 119 17.56 19.75 -7.27
CA GLN A 119 18.86 19.25 -7.72
C GLN A 119 19.93 20.35 -7.61
N PRO A 120 21.07 20.11 -6.94
CA PRO A 120 22.14 21.10 -6.82
C PRO A 120 22.58 21.68 -8.17
N GLY A 121 22.70 22.98 -8.24
CA GLY A 121 23.07 23.71 -9.46
C GLY A 121 21.91 24.07 -10.40
N LEU A 122 20.68 23.60 -10.11
CA LEU A 122 19.48 23.97 -10.84
C LEU A 122 18.56 24.83 -9.98
N LYS A 123 17.93 25.84 -10.58
CA LYS A 123 16.96 26.70 -9.90
C LYS A 123 15.65 25.89 -9.69
N ASP A 124 15.21 25.80 -8.44
CA ASP A 124 13.94 25.23 -8.04
C ASP A 124 13.34 26.03 -6.87
N GLU A 125 12.19 25.63 -6.35
CA GLU A 125 11.51 26.28 -5.24
C GLU A 125 12.25 26.03 -3.91
N PRO A 126 12.27 27.02 -2.97
CA PRO A 126 13.06 26.92 -1.73
C PRO A 126 12.78 25.67 -0.88
N GLN A 127 11.54 25.19 -0.85
CA GLN A 127 11.15 24.00 -0.10
C GLN A 127 11.77 22.69 -0.62
N HIS A 128 12.41 22.72 -1.79
CA HIS A 128 13.07 21.55 -2.38
C HIS A 128 14.58 21.51 -2.15
N GLU A 129 15.19 22.61 -1.67
CA GLU A 129 16.64 22.79 -1.57
C GLU A 129 17.31 21.65 -0.79
N LEU A 130 16.95 21.46 0.48
CA LEU A 130 17.52 20.39 1.31
C LEU A 130 17.23 19.00 0.74
N MET A 131 16.00 18.77 0.28
CA MET A 131 15.65 17.45 -0.28
C MET A 131 16.46 17.13 -1.54
N GLY A 132 16.76 18.14 -2.35
CA GLY A 132 17.63 17.98 -3.53
C GLY A 132 19.03 17.50 -3.16
N GLU A 133 19.59 18.04 -2.08
CA GLU A 133 20.93 17.66 -1.59
C GLU A 133 20.96 16.23 -1.00
N ILE A 134 19.92 15.83 -0.26
CA ILE A 134 19.91 14.59 0.54
C ILE A 134 19.19 13.40 -0.10
N THR A 135 18.55 13.55 -1.27
CA THR A 135 17.75 12.49 -1.89
C THR A 135 18.52 11.16 -2.02
N GLY A 136 19.71 11.20 -2.60
CA GLY A 136 20.56 9.99 -2.74
C GLY A 136 21.00 9.44 -1.39
N ALA A 137 21.45 10.32 -0.48
CA ALA A 137 21.86 9.89 0.86
C ALA A 137 20.72 9.25 1.67
N MET A 138 19.48 9.69 1.53
CA MET A 138 18.31 9.06 2.15
C MET A 138 18.10 7.64 1.62
N LEU A 139 18.19 7.44 0.30
CA LEU A 139 18.08 6.11 -0.31
C LEU A 139 19.21 5.19 0.18
N ASP A 140 20.45 5.71 0.31
CA ASP A 140 21.59 4.96 0.85
C ASP A 140 21.33 4.51 2.30
N VAL A 141 20.86 5.42 3.16
CA VAL A 141 20.58 5.14 4.59
C VAL A 141 19.54 4.04 4.74
N ILE A 142 18.49 4.05 3.92
CA ILE A 142 17.46 2.99 3.95
C ILE A 142 17.81 1.77 3.08
N ARG A 143 19.02 1.74 2.51
CA ARG A 143 19.57 0.64 1.72
C ARG A 143 18.73 0.30 0.48
N VAL A 144 18.19 1.29 -0.17
CA VAL A 144 17.55 1.16 -1.49
C VAL A 144 18.56 1.54 -2.55
N PRO A 145 19.08 0.58 -3.33
CA PRO A 145 20.00 0.87 -4.42
C PRO A 145 19.34 1.79 -5.45
N HIS A 146 20.08 2.77 -5.92
CA HIS A 146 19.52 3.77 -6.83
C HIS A 146 20.50 4.21 -7.93
N ALA A 147 19.94 4.67 -9.04
CA ALA A 147 20.66 5.24 -10.16
C ALA A 147 19.92 6.46 -10.72
N PRO A 148 20.58 7.27 -11.58
CA PRO A 148 19.87 8.22 -12.42
C PRO A 148 18.82 7.55 -13.29
N PHE A 149 17.68 8.22 -13.43
CA PHE A 149 16.68 7.83 -14.45
C PHE A 149 17.32 7.97 -15.85
N PRO A 150 17.05 7.06 -16.81
CA PRO A 150 17.63 7.12 -18.14
C PRO A 150 17.41 8.46 -18.83
N ALA A 151 18.47 9.01 -19.41
CA ALA A 151 18.44 10.26 -20.18
C ALA A 151 18.42 10.01 -21.71
N GLU A 152 18.70 8.79 -22.12
CA GLU A 152 18.71 8.34 -23.51
C GLU A 152 17.98 7.02 -23.64
N GLU A 153 17.27 6.80 -24.75
CA GLU A 153 16.45 5.59 -24.95
C GLU A 153 17.28 4.31 -24.91
N ASN A 154 18.52 4.33 -25.42
CA ASN A 154 19.44 3.21 -25.37
C ASN A 154 19.91 2.82 -23.95
N GLN A 155 19.65 3.65 -22.94
CA GLN A 155 19.96 3.36 -21.53
C GLN A 155 18.82 2.70 -20.79
N ILE A 156 17.58 2.76 -21.33
CA ILE A 156 16.37 2.30 -20.64
C ILE A 156 16.47 0.82 -20.31
N GLU A 157 16.81 0.01 -21.32
CA GLU A 157 16.87 -1.44 -21.17
C GLU A 157 17.84 -1.85 -20.06
N ASN A 158 19.06 -1.32 -20.07
CA ASN A 158 20.08 -1.62 -19.08
C ASN A 158 19.70 -1.15 -17.67
N ALA A 159 19.08 0.04 -17.53
CA ALA A 159 18.65 0.54 -16.24
C ALA A 159 17.55 -0.34 -15.63
N LEU A 160 16.56 -0.74 -16.42
CA LEU A 160 15.49 -1.62 -15.97
C LEU A 160 15.99 -3.04 -15.70
N GLU A 161 16.94 -3.56 -16.49
CA GLU A 161 17.54 -4.87 -16.27
C GLU A 161 18.28 -4.96 -14.93
N ILE A 162 19.11 -3.97 -14.62
CA ILE A 162 19.85 -3.94 -13.34
C ILE A 162 18.86 -3.85 -12.16
N ALA A 163 17.84 -2.99 -12.25
CA ALA A 163 16.84 -2.86 -11.20
C ALA A 163 16.04 -4.15 -11.01
N ASP A 164 15.57 -4.76 -12.11
CA ASP A 164 14.78 -5.99 -12.10
C ASP A 164 15.58 -7.19 -11.57
N ALA A 165 16.83 -7.34 -11.99
CA ALA A 165 17.73 -8.39 -11.50
C ALA A 165 17.96 -8.26 -9.98
N HIS A 166 18.22 -7.06 -9.47
CA HIS A 166 18.35 -6.84 -8.02
C HIS A 166 17.06 -7.19 -7.27
N MET A 167 15.90 -6.73 -7.78
CA MET A 167 14.61 -7.02 -7.17
C MET A 167 14.29 -8.51 -7.16
N ALA A 168 14.62 -9.23 -8.23
CA ALA A 168 14.43 -10.67 -8.33
C ALA A 168 15.33 -11.45 -7.37
N GLU A 169 16.60 -11.05 -7.23
CA GLU A 169 17.58 -11.71 -6.36
C GLU A 169 17.34 -11.42 -4.88
N SER A 170 17.15 -10.14 -4.53
CA SER A 170 17.09 -9.70 -3.13
C SER A 170 15.67 -9.73 -2.53
N GLY A 171 14.65 -9.62 -3.38
CA GLY A 171 13.28 -9.34 -2.95
C GLY A 171 13.11 -7.92 -2.40
N LEU A 172 13.97 -6.97 -2.76
CA LEU A 172 13.98 -5.62 -2.19
C LEU A 172 13.77 -4.54 -3.27
N PRO A 173 13.29 -3.35 -2.89
CA PRO A 173 13.11 -2.23 -3.81
C PRO A 173 14.41 -1.76 -4.47
N SER A 174 14.28 -1.21 -5.70
CA SER A 174 15.30 -0.41 -6.39
C SER A 174 14.74 0.94 -6.77
N ALA A 175 15.58 1.98 -6.92
CA ALA A 175 15.12 3.31 -7.25
C ALA A 175 15.83 3.92 -8.47
N LEU A 176 15.07 4.73 -9.23
CA LEU A 176 15.59 5.60 -10.28
C LEU A 176 15.29 7.06 -9.91
N ILE A 177 16.32 7.92 -9.89
CA ILE A 177 16.20 9.33 -9.55
C ILE A 177 16.03 10.14 -10.85
N MET A 178 14.83 10.70 -11.03
CA MET A 178 14.44 11.41 -12.26
C MET A 178 14.77 12.89 -12.17
N GLN A 179 15.61 13.36 -13.07
CA GLN A 179 15.94 14.76 -13.24
C GLN A 179 14.81 15.55 -13.93
N LYS A 180 14.87 16.88 -13.81
CA LYS A 180 13.97 17.77 -14.55
C LYS A 180 14.15 17.60 -16.05
N GLY A 181 13.04 17.45 -16.77
CA GLY A 181 13.06 17.33 -18.24
C GLY A 181 13.66 16.02 -18.75
N ALA A 182 13.65 14.95 -17.96
CA ALA A 182 14.12 13.63 -18.41
C ALA A 182 13.18 12.97 -19.44
N VAL A 183 11.91 13.33 -19.43
CA VAL A 183 10.88 12.74 -20.32
C VAL A 183 10.16 13.86 -21.08
N GLU A 184 9.93 13.64 -22.38
CA GLU A 184 9.16 14.54 -23.22
C GLU A 184 7.71 14.64 -22.76
N MET A 185 7.11 15.82 -22.94
CA MET A 185 5.71 16.06 -22.51
C MET A 185 4.75 15.12 -23.24
N ALA A 186 3.88 14.47 -22.48
CA ALA A 186 2.79 13.64 -22.98
C ALA A 186 1.44 14.22 -22.53
N PRO A 187 0.43 14.22 -23.42
CA PRO A 187 -0.90 14.71 -23.06
C PRO A 187 -1.59 13.74 -22.09
N LEU A 188 -2.46 14.28 -21.24
CA LEU A 188 -3.34 13.49 -20.40
C LEU A 188 -4.64 13.20 -21.18
N ASN A 189 -4.93 11.92 -21.35
CA ASN A 189 -6.22 11.45 -21.84
C ASN A 189 -6.88 10.63 -20.73
N GLN A 190 -7.53 11.32 -19.80
CA GLN A 190 -8.19 10.71 -18.65
C GLN A 190 -9.68 11.11 -18.67
N PRO A 191 -10.60 10.13 -18.69
CA PRO A 191 -12.01 10.43 -18.48
C PRO A 191 -12.20 10.99 -17.06
N ALA A 192 -13.22 11.83 -16.89
CA ALA A 192 -13.58 12.29 -15.56
C ALA A 192 -13.83 11.08 -14.64
N PRO A 193 -13.23 11.05 -13.45
CA PRO A 193 -13.46 9.94 -12.53
C PRO A 193 -14.95 9.85 -12.18
N PRO A 194 -15.54 8.65 -12.13
CA PRO A 194 -16.92 8.51 -11.71
C PRO A 194 -17.07 8.98 -10.26
N VAL A 195 -18.09 9.77 -10.00
CA VAL A 195 -18.49 10.12 -8.63
C VAL A 195 -19.29 8.93 -8.09
N PRO A 196 -18.77 8.16 -7.11
CA PRO A 196 -19.51 7.04 -6.56
C PRO A 196 -20.80 7.56 -5.88
N PRO A 197 -21.93 6.86 -5.99
CA PRO A 197 -23.11 7.20 -5.23
C PRO A 197 -22.82 7.10 -3.73
N PRO A 198 -23.48 7.89 -2.87
CA PRO A 198 -23.36 7.77 -1.42
C PRO A 198 -23.59 6.32 -0.99
N GLY A 199 -22.70 5.80 -0.13
CA GLY A 199 -22.85 4.48 0.45
C GLY A 199 -23.98 4.43 1.50
N ALA A 200 -24.36 3.23 1.91
CA ALA A 200 -25.29 3.03 3.02
C ALA A 200 -24.50 2.95 4.34
N LEU A 201 -25.03 3.55 5.41
CA LEU A 201 -24.60 3.36 6.79
C LEU A 201 -25.66 2.58 7.55
N ASP A 202 -25.28 1.43 8.10
CA ASP A 202 -26.15 0.56 8.91
C ASP A 202 -25.59 0.51 10.33
N ASP A 203 -26.24 1.25 11.25
CA ASP A 203 -25.87 1.30 12.67
C ASP A 203 -26.65 0.22 13.43
N ARG A 204 -25.91 -0.77 13.92
CA ARG A 204 -26.41 -1.90 14.73
C ARG A 204 -25.86 -1.87 16.16
N THR A 205 -25.52 -0.71 16.67
CA THR A 205 -25.12 -0.56 18.07
C THR A 205 -26.34 -0.76 18.98
N THR A 206 -26.14 -1.50 20.06
CA THR A 206 -27.21 -1.81 21.03
C THR A 206 -26.87 -1.34 22.45
N GLY A 207 -25.64 -0.91 22.70
CA GLY A 207 -25.12 -0.64 24.05
C GLY A 207 -24.91 -1.92 24.86
N GLY A 208 -24.82 -3.08 24.19
CA GLY A 208 -24.62 -4.35 24.84
C GLY A 208 -23.17 -4.61 25.25
N VAL A 209 -22.86 -5.85 25.62
CA VAL A 209 -21.51 -6.26 26.06
C VAL A 209 -20.56 -6.25 24.85
N GLN A 210 -19.54 -5.40 24.92
CA GLN A 210 -18.51 -5.33 23.91
C GLN A 210 -17.67 -6.62 23.89
N PRO A 211 -17.44 -7.22 22.69
CA PRO A 211 -16.66 -8.45 22.58
C PRO A 211 -15.16 -8.21 22.78
N ALA A 212 -14.46 -9.27 23.19
CA ALA A 212 -13.00 -9.31 23.10
C ALA A 212 -12.58 -9.45 21.62
N ARG A 213 -11.36 -8.98 21.27
CA ARG A 213 -10.80 -9.10 19.93
C ARG A 213 -10.74 -10.54 19.46
N ALA A 214 -10.34 -11.45 20.34
CA ALA A 214 -10.27 -12.89 20.00
C ALA A 214 -11.62 -13.43 19.52
N ALA A 215 -12.73 -13.09 20.18
CA ALA A 215 -14.05 -13.54 19.75
C ALA A 215 -14.45 -12.99 18.36
N ALA A 216 -14.10 -11.73 18.07
CA ALA A 216 -14.29 -11.18 16.73
C ALA A 216 -13.43 -11.89 15.67
N LEU A 217 -12.19 -12.22 15.99
CA LEU A 217 -11.30 -12.98 15.09
C LEU A 217 -11.75 -14.40 14.87
N GLU A 218 -12.26 -15.08 15.90
CA GLU A 218 -12.89 -16.41 15.79
C GLU A 218 -14.11 -16.38 14.84
N ALA A 219 -14.93 -15.32 14.93
CA ALA A 219 -16.04 -15.11 14.00
C ALA A 219 -15.55 -14.90 12.56
N VAL A 220 -14.48 -14.14 12.35
CA VAL A 220 -13.87 -13.99 11.02
C VAL A 220 -13.39 -15.34 10.50
N LEU A 221 -12.68 -16.14 11.32
CA LEU A 221 -12.18 -17.46 10.94
C LEU A 221 -13.29 -18.46 10.61
N ALA A 222 -14.45 -18.32 11.26
CA ALA A 222 -15.61 -19.19 11.03
C ALA A 222 -16.45 -18.79 9.81
N LEU A 223 -16.53 -17.50 9.49
CA LEU A 223 -17.44 -16.97 8.47
C LEU A 223 -16.74 -16.62 7.15
N ALA A 224 -15.42 -16.35 7.18
CA ALA A 224 -14.67 -16.04 5.97
C ALA A 224 -14.68 -17.24 5.00
N PRO A 225 -14.96 -17.01 3.69
CA PRO A 225 -14.81 -18.04 2.69
C PRO A 225 -13.39 -18.63 2.67
N GLU A 226 -13.24 -19.91 2.38
CA GLU A 226 -11.92 -20.56 2.27
C GLU A 226 -11.03 -19.89 1.21
N ALA A 227 -11.65 -19.37 0.15
CA ALA A 227 -10.95 -18.61 -0.89
C ALA A 227 -10.58 -17.18 -0.49
N ALA A 228 -10.95 -16.70 0.70
CA ALA A 228 -10.69 -15.32 1.09
C ALA A 228 -9.24 -15.10 1.51
N ALA A 229 -8.61 -14.08 0.96
CA ALA A 229 -7.33 -13.55 1.40
C ALA A 229 -7.55 -12.67 2.64
N ILE A 230 -6.81 -12.89 3.72
CA ILE A 230 -6.97 -12.18 4.99
C ILE A 230 -5.68 -11.46 5.34
N ILE A 231 -5.74 -10.14 5.49
CA ILE A 231 -4.60 -9.29 5.85
C ILE A 231 -4.87 -8.68 7.22
N ALA A 232 -4.09 -9.05 8.22
CA ALA A 232 -4.21 -8.51 9.56
C ALA A 232 -3.12 -7.48 9.85
N THR A 233 -3.52 -6.34 10.40
CA THR A 233 -2.62 -5.27 10.82
C THR A 233 -1.61 -5.71 11.87
N THR A 234 -0.54 -4.93 12.03
CA THR A 234 0.50 -5.16 13.03
C THR A 234 -0.05 -5.11 14.47
N GLY A 235 0.70 -5.67 15.41
CA GLY A 235 0.39 -5.67 16.83
C GLY A 235 -0.40 -6.89 17.31
N LYS A 236 -1.36 -6.67 18.20
CA LYS A 236 -2.12 -7.75 18.85
C LYS A 236 -3.02 -8.49 17.86
N THR A 237 -3.64 -7.78 16.92
CA THR A 237 -4.58 -8.35 15.95
C THR A 237 -3.95 -9.49 15.13
N GLY A 238 -2.81 -9.24 14.47
CA GLY A 238 -2.13 -10.29 13.70
C GLY A 238 -1.63 -11.44 14.58
N ARG A 239 -1.18 -11.15 15.81
CA ARG A 239 -0.72 -12.17 16.76
C ARG A 239 -1.86 -13.06 17.29
N GLU A 240 -3.02 -12.48 17.59
CA GLU A 240 -4.18 -13.23 18.04
C GLU A 240 -4.73 -14.09 16.90
N LEU A 241 -4.83 -13.55 15.68
CA LEU A 241 -5.25 -14.30 14.51
C LEU A 241 -4.35 -15.53 14.26
N PHE A 242 -3.02 -15.34 14.33
CA PHE A 242 -2.05 -16.44 14.26
C PHE A 242 -2.25 -17.46 15.38
N THR A 243 -2.44 -17.00 16.62
CA THR A 243 -2.60 -17.89 17.80
C THR A 243 -3.86 -18.73 17.70
N LEU A 244 -4.94 -18.16 17.18
CA LEU A 244 -6.22 -18.86 17.01
C LEU A 244 -6.14 -19.91 15.90
N ASN A 245 -5.62 -19.55 14.74
CA ASN A 245 -5.45 -20.51 13.63
C ASN A 245 -4.58 -19.90 12.52
N ASP A 246 -3.41 -20.47 12.28
CA ASP A 246 -2.54 -20.06 11.15
C ASP A 246 -2.95 -20.79 9.86
N ARG A 247 -3.29 -20.02 8.81
CA ARG A 247 -3.73 -20.54 7.51
C ARG A 247 -2.93 -19.93 6.36
N PRO A 248 -2.79 -20.62 5.21
CA PRO A 248 -2.07 -20.10 4.04
C PRO A 248 -2.59 -18.75 3.51
N GLN A 249 -3.91 -18.52 3.59
CA GLN A 249 -4.56 -17.29 3.14
C GLN A 249 -4.37 -16.08 4.07
N GLN A 250 -3.60 -16.21 5.13
CA GLN A 250 -3.41 -15.16 6.14
C GLN A 250 -2.04 -14.50 6.01
N LEU A 251 -2.02 -13.16 5.99
CA LEU A 251 -0.83 -12.34 6.09
C LEU A 251 -0.88 -11.52 7.37
N TYR A 252 0.17 -11.62 8.18
CA TYR A 252 0.32 -10.90 9.45
C TYR A 252 1.31 -9.77 9.26
N GLN A 253 0.85 -8.55 9.16
CA GLN A 253 1.72 -7.39 9.02
C GLN A 253 2.54 -7.19 10.30
N VAL A 254 3.86 -7.05 10.18
CA VAL A 254 4.76 -6.95 11.36
C VAL A 254 5.16 -5.52 11.70
N GLY A 255 5.19 -4.63 10.74
CA GLY A 255 5.52 -3.20 10.88
C GLY A 255 4.61 -2.35 10.02
N SER A 256 4.98 -1.08 9.79
CA SER A 256 4.24 -0.15 8.93
C SER A 256 2.77 -0.02 9.30
N MET A 257 2.51 0.24 10.58
CA MET A 257 1.16 0.44 11.13
C MET A 257 0.34 1.38 10.25
N GLY A 258 -0.90 0.98 9.92
CA GLY A 258 -1.82 1.71 9.03
C GLY A 258 -1.73 1.34 7.55
N CYS A 259 -0.79 0.48 7.14
CA CYS A 259 -0.63 0.09 5.73
C CYS A 259 -1.51 -1.11 5.32
N ALA A 260 -2.21 -1.79 6.23
CA ALA A 260 -2.98 -2.99 5.90
C ALA A 260 -4.13 -2.71 4.93
N GLY A 261 -4.90 -1.62 5.13
CA GLY A 261 -5.97 -1.21 4.23
C GLY A 261 -5.48 -0.97 2.80
N ALA A 262 -4.40 -0.19 2.65
CA ALA A 262 -3.81 0.11 1.35
C ALA A 262 -3.19 -1.14 0.68
N MET A 263 -2.54 -2.01 1.44
CA MET A 263 -2.05 -3.29 0.93
C MET A 263 -3.21 -4.19 0.49
N GLY A 264 -4.31 -4.22 1.25
CA GLY A 264 -5.54 -4.89 0.89
C GLY A 264 -6.15 -4.38 -0.41
N LEU A 265 -6.12 -3.07 -0.65
CA LEU A 265 -6.53 -2.46 -1.92
C LEU A 265 -5.66 -3.00 -3.07
N GLY A 266 -4.33 -2.98 -2.91
CA GLY A 266 -3.41 -3.49 -3.92
C GLY A 266 -3.67 -4.96 -4.26
N VAL A 267 -3.99 -5.80 -3.27
CA VAL A 267 -4.41 -7.19 -3.50
C VAL A 267 -5.75 -7.24 -4.23
N ALA A 268 -6.76 -6.52 -3.72
CA ALA A 268 -8.13 -6.59 -4.23
C ALA A 268 -8.26 -6.16 -5.70
N LEU A 269 -7.47 -5.18 -6.13
CA LEU A 269 -7.43 -4.73 -7.52
C LEU A 269 -6.79 -5.75 -8.48
N ASN A 270 -6.10 -6.77 -7.98
CA ASN A 270 -5.33 -7.73 -8.78
C ASN A 270 -5.71 -9.20 -8.53
N THR A 271 -6.83 -9.46 -7.86
CA THR A 271 -7.40 -10.80 -7.67
C THR A 271 -8.93 -10.74 -7.71
N THR A 272 -9.56 -11.84 -8.10
CA THR A 272 -11.03 -12.01 -7.99
C THR A 272 -11.46 -12.64 -6.66
N ARG A 273 -10.50 -13.08 -5.83
CA ARG A 273 -10.78 -13.66 -4.51
C ARG A 273 -11.34 -12.61 -3.56
N PRO A 274 -12.22 -12.97 -2.62
CA PRO A 274 -12.58 -12.07 -1.52
C PRO A 274 -11.34 -11.65 -0.73
N VAL A 275 -11.25 -10.37 -0.39
CA VAL A 275 -10.16 -9.80 0.41
C VAL A 275 -10.73 -9.24 1.70
N ILE A 276 -10.24 -9.69 2.83
CA ILE A 276 -10.63 -9.22 4.17
C ILE A 276 -9.42 -8.54 4.79
N VAL A 277 -9.54 -7.24 5.08
CA VAL A 277 -8.54 -6.48 5.82
C VAL A 277 -9.01 -6.32 7.25
N ILE A 278 -8.15 -6.58 8.22
CA ILE A 278 -8.43 -6.41 9.64
C ILE A 278 -7.46 -5.38 10.21
N ASP A 279 -7.96 -4.18 10.45
CA ASP A 279 -7.25 -3.08 11.10
C ASP A 279 -7.69 -2.91 12.56
N GLY A 280 -6.83 -2.27 13.35
CA GLY A 280 -7.22 -1.67 14.63
C GLY A 280 -7.48 -0.18 14.44
N ASP A 281 -8.15 0.45 15.41
CA ASP A 281 -8.43 1.88 15.41
C ASP A 281 -7.18 2.76 15.27
N GLY A 282 -6.14 2.48 16.04
CA GLY A 282 -4.88 3.23 15.94
C GLY A 282 -4.19 3.08 14.60
N ALA A 283 -4.28 1.90 13.95
CA ALA A 283 -3.74 1.69 12.62
C ALA A 283 -4.55 2.45 11.55
N ALA A 284 -5.87 2.35 11.59
CA ALA A 284 -6.76 3.07 10.67
C ALA A 284 -6.58 4.60 10.79
N LEU A 285 -6.41 5.14 12.01
CA LEU A 285 -6.14 6.56 12.24
C LEU A 285 -4.83 7.03 11.59
N MET A 286 -3.77 6.23 11.65
CA MET A 286 -2.46 6.60 11.09
C MET A 286 -2.47 6.78 9.58
N LYS A 287 -3.35 6.10 8.86
CA LYS A 287 -3.46 6.13 7.40
C LYS A 287 -4.93 6.27 6.95
N MET A 288 -5.66 7.15 7.61
CA MET A 288 -7.10 7.33 7.35
C MET A 288 -7.41 7.75 5.89
N GLY A 289 -6.47 8.40 5.20
CA GLY A 289 -6.57 8.68 3.76
C GLY A 289 -6.78 7.45 2.89
N ALA A 290 -6.34 6.26 3.33
CA ALA A 290 -6.57 5.02 2.61
C ALA A 290 -8.07 4.69 2.44
N LEU A 291 -8.93 5.15 3.35
CA LEU A 291 -10.38 4.99 3.19
C LEU A 291 -10.89 5.73 1.94
N ALA A 292 -10.38 6.93 1.68
CA ALA A 292 -10.74 7.68 0.48
C ALA A 292 -10.25 6.98 -0.80
N THR A 293 -9.02 6.48 -0.79
CA THR A 293 -8.46 5.74 -1.93
C THR A 293 -9.24 4.45 -2.19
N ILE A 294 -9.54 3.65 -1.16
CA ILE A 294 -10.32 2.41 -1.30
C ILE A 294 -11.73 2.72 -1.84
N GLY A 295 -12.39 3.75 -1.31
CA GLY A 295 -13.71 4.15 -1.79
C GLY A 295 -13.71 4.62 -3.24
N ALA A 296 -12.68 5.39 -3.65
CA ALA A 296 -12.55 5.89 -5.02
C ALA A 296 -12.30 4.77 -6.04
N TYR A 297 -11.44 3.80 -5.72
CA TYR A 297 -11.16 2.64 -6.59
C TYR A 297 -12.21 1.54 -6.50
N ALA A 298 -13.05 1.55 -5.47
CA ALA A 298 -14.24 0.74 -5.28
C ALA A 298 -14.06 -0.75 -5.64
N PRO A 299 -13.08 -1.48 -5.08
CA PRO A 299 -12.90 -2.90 -5.38
C PRO A 299 -14.13 -3.72 -4.97
N GLU A 300 -14.62 -4.57 -5.88
CA GLU A 300 -15.86 -5.32 -5.69
C GLU A 300 -15.73 -6.57 -4.79
N ASN A 301 -14.56 -6.78 -4.21
CA ASN A 301 -14.20 -7.96 -3.44
C ASN A 301 -13.60 -7.66 -2.06
N LEU A 302 -13.55 -6.39 -1.61
CA LEU A 302 -12.89 -5.98 -0.37
C LEU A 302 -13.87 -5.73 0.78
N VAL A 303 -13.63 -6.39 1.92
CA VAL A 303 -14.26 -6.13 3.22
C VAL A 303 -13.21 -5.62 4.19
N HIS A 304 -13.39 -4.43 4.75
CA HIS A 304 -12.49 -3.79 5.68
C HIS A 304 -13.08 -3.80 7.09
N LEU A 305 -12.41 -4.46 8.03
CA LEU A 305 -12.80 -4.56 9.44
C LEU A 305 -11.94 -3.61 10.26
N ILE A 306 -12.54 -2.74 11.04
CA ILE A 306 -11.84 -1.91 12.03
C ILE A 306 -12.28 -2.37 13.43
N LEU A 307 -11.36 -3.02 14.15
CA LEU A 307 -11.54 -3.51 15.50
C LEU A 307 -11.10 -2.41 16.48
N ASP A 308 -12.06 -1.62 16.94
CA ASP A 308 -11.84 -0.42 17.73
C ASP A 308 -12.02 -0.70 19.24
N ASN A 309 -10.91 -0.72 19.97
CA ASN A 309 -10.91 -0.82 21.44
C ASN A 309 -10.53 0.49 22.16
N GLY A 310 -10.30 1.57 21.41
CA GLY A 310 -9.97 2.89 21.94
C GLY A 310 -8.58 3.03 22.56
N VAL A 311 -7.72 1.99 22.47
CA VAL A 311 -6.42 2.00 23.14
C VAL A 311 -5.32 1.29 22.34
N HIS A 312 -4.07 1.68 22.60
CA HIS A 312 -2.87 1.01 22.10
C HIS A 312 -2.47 -0.15 23.01
N ASP A 313 -3.18 -1.28 22.94
CA ASP A 313 -2.93 -2.47 23.77
C ASP A 313 -1.49 -2.98 23.75
N SER A 314 -0.80 -2.84 22.62
CA SER A 314 0.56 -3.37 22.45
C SER A 314 1.65 -2.53 23.13
N THR A 315 1.34 -1.31 23.54
CA THR A 315 2.29 -0.36 24.13
C THR A 315 1.94 0.09 25.55
N GLY A 316 0.92 -0.51 26.15
CA GLY A 316 0.56 -0.24 27.56
C GLY A 316 -0.84 0.34 27.76
N GLY A 317 -1.71 0.34 26.74
CA GLY A 317 -3.12 0.72 26.87
C GLY A 317 -3.37 2.24 26.85
N GLN A 318 -2.46 3.02 26.26
CA GLN A 318 -2.67 4.45 26.05
C GLN A 318 -3.89 4.66 25.15
N ALA A 319 -4.75 5.62 25.50
CA ALA A 319 -5.94 5.95 24.72
C ALA A 319 -5.58 6.42 23.30
N THR A 320 -6.34 5.97 22.31
CA THR A 320 -6.34 6.54 20.97
C THR A 320 -7.33 7.71 20.88
N VAL A 321 -7.40 8.38 19.74
CA VAL A 321 -8.42 9.41 19.47
C VAL A 321 -9.68 8.81 18.82
N SER A 322 -9.79 7.49 18.69
CA SER A 322 -10.89 6.81 18.02
C SER A 322 -12.27 7.08 18.62
N PRO A 323 -12.43 7.36 19.94
CA PRO A 323 -13.75 7.69 20.49
C PRO A 323 -14.41 8.91 19.82
N ALA A 324 -13.62 9.82 19.23
CA ALA A 324 -14.11 10.98 18.48
C ALA A 324 -14.36 10.69 17.00
N VAL A 325 -14.12 9.47 16.52
CA VAL A 325 -14.17 9.11 15.10
C VAL A 325 -15.21 8.03 14.84
N SER A 326 -16.07 8.24 13.85
CA SER A 326 -16.88 7.17 13.28
C SER A 326 -16.24 6.69 11.98
N PHE A 327 -15.48 5.60 12.04
CA PHE A 327 -14.89 5.01 10.82
C PHE A 327 -15.95 4.57 9.82
N ALA A 328 -17.10 4.08 10.29
CA ALA A 328 -18.21 3.69 9.42
C ALA A 328 -18.79 4.89 8.65
N ALA A 329 -19.04 6.03 9.32
CA ALA A 329 -19.50 7.24 8.66
C ALA A 329 -18.43 7.83 7.73
N THR A 330 -17.15 7.78 8.12
CA THR A 330 -16.04 8.22 7.28
C THR A 330 -15.93 7.37 6.01
N ALA A 331 -16.03 6.06 6.12
CA ALA A 331 -15.99 5.16 4.96
C ALA A 331 -17.19 5.39 4.03
N GLN A 332 -18.41 5.58 4.57
CA GLN A 332 -19.58 5.97 3.81
C GLN A 332 -19.32 7.23 2.98
N ALA A 333 -18.80 8.28 3.64
CA ALA A 333 -18.47 9.54 2.98
C ALA A 333 -17.36 9.41 1.93
N CYS A 334 -16.45 8.45 2.10
CA CYS A 334 -15.39 8.12 1.14
C CYS A 334 -15.84 7.24 -0.03
N GLY A 335 -17.10 6.78 -0.08
CA GLY A 335 -17.63 6.02 -1.22
C GLY A 335 -17.65 4.50 -1.04
N TYR A 336 -17.43 3.97 0.18
CA TYR A 336 -17.73 2.57 0.46
C TYR A 336 -19.22 2.28 0.20
N ARG A 337 -19.54 1.15 -0.42
CA ARG A 337 -20.93 0.82 -0.78
C ARG A 337 -21.81 0.60 0.44
N THR A 338 -21.26 -0.05 1.46
CA THR A 338 -21.94 -0.27 2.73
C THR A 338 -20.96 -0.15 3.87
N SER A 339 -21.35 0.56 4.92
CA SER A 339 -20.58 0.70 6.15
C SER A 339 -21.45 0.29 7.34
N TYR A 340 -20.92 -0.52 8.22
CA TYR A 340 -21.61 -1.03 9.40
C TYR A 340 -20.94 -0.49 10.66
N LEU A 341 -21.74 -0.13 11.65
CA LEU A 341 -21.28 0.15 13.01
C LEU A 341 -21.94 -0.86 13.95
N CYS A 342 -21.18 -1.52 14.82
CA CYS A 342 -21.69 -2.48 15.81
C CYS A 342 -20.82 -2.48 17.07
N ASP A 343 -21.38 -3.02 18.17
CA ASP A 343 -20.75 -3.02 19.50
C ASP A 343 -20.93 -4.34 20.25
N THR A 344 -21.53 -5.35 19.63
CA THR A 344 -21.72 -6.69 20.20
C THR A 344 -21.23 -7.78 19.25
N LEU A 345 -20.91 -8.96 19.78
CA LEU A 345 -20.48 -10.09 18.93
C LEU A 345 -21.60 -10.55 18.00
N ALA A 346 -22.84 -10.56 18.45
CA ALA A 346 -23.99 -10.92 17.60
C ALA A 346 -24.15 -9.93 16.46
N GLY A 347 -24.14 -8.63 16.75
CA GLY A 347 -24.18 -7.55 15.74
C GLY A 347 -23.02 -7.65 14.77
N PHE A 348 -21.79 -7.93 15.24
CA PHE A 348 -20.62 -8.14 14.38
C PHE A 348 -20.79 -9.33 13.43
N ASN A 349 -21.28 -10.46 13.93
CA ASN A 349 -21.54 -11.65 13.10
C ASN A 349 -22.56 -11.35 11.97
N ASP A 350 -23.61 -10.61 12.29
CA ASP A 350 -24.63 -10.24 11.31
C ASP A 350 -24.10 -9.22 10.30
N CYS A 351 -23.31 -8.22 10.74
CA CYS A 351 -22.60 -7.29 9.86
C CYS A 351 -21.63 -8.02 8.94
N LEU A 352 -20.87 -8.99 9.46
CA LEU A 352 -19.87 -9.72 8.67
C LEU A 352 -20.54 -10.59 7.60
N ARG A 353 -21.63 -11.31 7.92
CA ARG A 353 -22.42 -12.04 6.91
C ARG A 353 -22.97 -11.10 5.84
N ALA A 354 -23.53 -9.97 6.26
CA ALA A 354 -24.08 -8.98 5.33
C ALA A 354 -22.98 -8.37 4.43
N ALA A 355 -21.82 -8.02 4.98
CA ALA A 355 -20.69 -7.49 4.23
C ALA A 355 -20.09 -8.50 3.25
N LEU A 356 -19.99 -9.79 3.63
CA LEU A 356 -19.51 -10.85 2.76
C LEU A 356 -20.45 -11.12 1.58
N ALA A 357 -21.75 -11.01 1.78
CA ALA A 357 -22.78 -11.25 0.75
C ALA A 357 -23.13 -10.00 -0.08
N GLY A 358 -23.00 -8.82 0.50
CA GLY A 358 -23.47 -7.55 -0.05
C GLY A 358 -22.51 -6.85 -1.00
N PRO A 359 -22.87 -5.61 -1.43
CA PRO A 359 -22.03 -4.77 -2.27
C PRO A 359 -20.73 -4.36 -1.56
N LYS A 360 -19.64 -4.23 -2.34
CA LYS A 360 -18.28 -3.87 -1.86
C LYS A 360 -17.74 -2.66 -2.61
N PRO A 361 -16.74 -1.94 -2.08
CA PRO A 361 -16.11 -2.20 -0.78
C PRO A 361 -17.07 -1.97 0.36
N SER A 362 -16.96 -2.79 1.41
CA SER A 362 -17.72 -2.61 2.65
C SER A 362 -16.80 -2.46 3.85
N LEU A 363 -17.23 -1.70 4.85
CA LEU A 363 -16.49 -1.51 6.09
C LEU A 363 -17.34 -1.93 7.29
N ILE A 364 -16.73 -2.60 8.27
CA ILE A 364 -17.33 -2.88 9.56
C ILE A 364 -16.50 -2.20 10.65
N HIS A 365 -17.09 -1.26 11.36
CA HIS A 365 -16.54 -0.65 12.56
C HIS A 365 -17.11 -1.35 13.79
N LEU A 366 -16.33 -2.23 14.41
CA LEU A 366 -16.68 -2.91 15.65
C LEU A 366 -16.07 -2.17 16.84
N ARG A 367 -16.90 -1.63 17.73
CA ARG A 367 -16.49 -1.20 19.05
C ARG A 367 -16.35 -2.41 19.95
N MET A 368 -15.17 -2.61 20.53
CA MET A 368 -14.85 -3.79 21.33
C MET A 368 -14.14 -3.45 22.64
N ALA A 369 -14.11 -4.41 23.56
CA ALA A 369 -13.40 -4.25 24.83
C ALA A 369 -11.87 -4.25 24.63
N PRO A 370 -11.10 -3.46 25.41
CA PRO A 370 -9.65 -3.58 25.51
C PRO A 370 -9.23 -4.97 26.01
N GLY A 371 -7.98 -5.35 25.69
CA GLY A 371 -7.38 -6.59 26.17
C GLY A 371 -6.89 -7.50 25.05
N SER A 372 -6.26 -8.60 25.42
CA SER A 372 -5.72 -9.57 24.47
C SER A 372 -5.69 -10.98 25.08
N LEU A 373 -5.59 -11.99 24.21
CA LEU A 373 -5.40 -13.39 24.61
C LEU A 373 -4.17 -13.55 25.55
N SER A 374 -4.28 -14.48 26.48
CA SER A 374 -3.18 -14.92 27.32
C SER A 374 -3.21 -16.47 27.44
N PRO A 375 -2.14 -17.18 27.05
CA PRO A 375 -0.91 -16.68 26.46
C PRO A 375 -1.11 -16.18 25.03
N LEU A 376 -0.34 -15.17 24.62
CA LEU A 376 -0.38 -14.62 23.27
C LEU A 376 0.85 -15.09 22.48
N GLY A 377 0.63 -15.87 21.43
CA GLY A 377 1.65 -16.34 20.51
C GLY A 377 2.30 -15.22 19.67
N ARG A 378 3.33 -15.59 18.93
CA ARG A 378 3.92 -14.79 17.85
C ARG A 378 4.07 -15.68 16.62
N PRO A 379 3.85 -15.16 15.41
CA PRO A 379 4.15 -15.92 14.20
C PRO A 379 5.57 -16.49 14.26
N THR A 380 5.69 -17.79 14.10
CA THR A 380 6.96 -18.51 14.08
C THR A 380 7.56 -18.57 12.67
N VAL A 381 6.74 -18.34 11.67
CA VAL A 381 7.13 -18.23 10.26
C VAL A 381 7.67 -16.84 9.99
N LYS A 382 8.79 -16.74 9.27
CA LYS A 382 9.39 -15.44 8.93
C LYS A 382 8.46 -14.63 8.02
N PRO A 383 8.46 -13.28 8.12
CA PRO A 383 7.61 -12.44 7.29
C PRO A 383 7.76 -12.70 5.78
N ALA A 384 8.98 -12.92 5.29
CA ALA A 384 9.22 -13.24 3.88
C ALA A 384 8.56 -14.58 3.45
N GLU A 385 8.56 -15.57 4.33
CA GLU A 385 7.92 -16.87 4.08
C GLU A 385 6.39 -16.74 4.11
N VAL A 386 5.86 -15.94 5.05
CA VAL A 386 4.41 -15.60 5.10
C VAL A 386 3.98 -14.90 3.80
N ALA A 387 4.79 -13.95 3.29
CA ALA A 387 4.48 -13.26 2.04
C ALA A 387 4.46 -14.24 0.84
N ARG A 388 5.42 -15.15 0.75
CA ARG A 388 5.45 -16.17 -0.33
C ARG A 388 4.27 -17.12 -0.23
N ARG A 389 4.00 -17.66 0.97
CA ARG A 389 2.83 -18.52 1.24
C ARG A 389 1.51 -17.84 0.83
N PHE A 390 1.38 -16.56 1.16
CA PHE A 390 0.20 -15.77 0.80
C PHE A 390 0.12 -15.52 -0.73
N GLN A 391 1.25 -15.27 -1.39
CA GLN A 391 1.34 -15.13 -2.85
C GLN A 391 0.96 -16.45 -3.54
N ASP A 392 1.47 -17.58 -3.08
CA ASP A 392 1.14 -18.90 -3.60
C ASP A 392 -0.35 -19.20 -3.45
N PHE A 393 -0.95 -18.84 -2.31
CA PHE A 393 -2.39 -18.95 -2.10
C PHE A 393 -3.19 -18.08 -3.07
N LEU A 394 -2.74 -16.86 -3.35
CA LEU A 394 -3.45 -15.99 -4.30
C LEU A 394 -3.37 -16.51 -5.74
N ALA A 395 -2.28 -17.20 -6.10
CA ALA A 395 -2.05 -17.77 -7.42
C ALA A 395 -2.76 -19.11 -7.65
N SER A 396 -3.15 -19.83 -6.60
CA SER A 396 -3.89 -21.11 -6.67
C SER A 396 -5.37 -20.91 -6.97
#